data_3cba35e0e63e8799f76c434067f50fc5
#
_entry.id   3cba35e0e63e8799f76c434067f50fc5
#
_cell.length_a   1.000
_cell.length_b   1.000
_cell.length_c   1.000
_cell.angle_alpha   90.00
_cell.angle_beta   90.00
_cell.angle_gamma   90.00
#
_symmetry.space_group_name_H-M   'P 1'
#
loop_
_entity.id
_entity.type
_entity.pdbx_description
1 polymer ?
#
loop_
_entity_poly.entity_id
_entity_poly.type
_entity_poly.pdbx_seq_one_letter_code
_entity_poly.pdbx_strand_id
1 'polypeptide(L)'
;MPDSRAQCDALIIGGGHNGLVCAAYLAAGGLKVTVLERRHLVGGAAVTEEFHPGFRNSVAAYTVSLLNPKIMRDLELSRYGLRIVERRLDNFLPTADGRYLRLGAEVTGSEVAKFSRRDASRLEAYRQRLNRIADVLRALMLLSLIHI
;
A
#
# COMPACT_ATOMS: atom_id res chain seq x y z
N MET A 1 47.00 5.73 -7.60
CA MET A 1 45.88 5.88 -6.66
C MET A 1 44.74 4.98 -7.17
N PRO A 2 44.24 4.01 -6.44
CA PRO A 2 43.09 3.26 -6.92
C PRO A 2 41.92 4.26 -7.06
N ASP A 3 41.24 4.19 -8.21
CA ASP A 3 40.08 5.00 -8.53
C ASP A 3 38.96 4.70 -7.48
N SER A 4 38.73 5.66 -6.57
CA SER A 4 37.81 5.56 -5.47
C SER A 4 36.35 5.74 -5.88
N ARG A 5 36.03 5.55 -7.17
CA ARG A 5 34.63 5.54 -7.63
C ARG A 5 33.95 4.34 -7.06
N ALA A 6 32.97 4.57 -6.22
CA ALA A 6 32.14 3.50 -5.70
C ALA A 6 31.49 2.77 -6.90
N GLN A 7 32.03 1.61 -7.25
CA GLN A 7 31.45 0.76 -8.29
C GLN A 7 30.20 0.08 -7.74
N CYS A 8 29.08 0.27 -8.40
CA CYS A 8 27.85 -0.47 -8.15
C CYS A 8 27.41 -1.17 -9.44
N ASP A 9 26.72 -2.31 -9.27
CA ASP A 9 26.16 -3.07 -10.39
C ASP A 9 24.83 -2.45 -10.85
N ALA A 10 24.12 -1.81 -9.92
CA ALA A 10 22.86 -1.12 -10.21
C ALA A 10 22.76 0.19 -9.44
N LEU A 11 22.27 1.22 -10.12
CA LEU A 11 21.98 2.52 -9.56
C LEU A 11 20.48 2.80 -9.65
N ILE A 12 19.85 3.07 -8.51
CA ILE A 12 18.42 3.40 -8.43
C ILE A 12 18.28 4.87 -8.03
N ILE A 13 17.56 5.61 -8.85
CA ILE A 13 17.28 7.02 -8.60
C ILE A 13 15.89 7.15 -7.99
N GLY A 14 15.86 7.58 -6.73
CA GLY A 14 14.67 7.73 -5.90
C GLY A 14 14.51 6.60 -4.88
N GLY A 15 14.56 6.96 -3.59
CA GLY A 15 14.34 6.05 -2.44
C GLY A 15 12.88 5.95 -2.04
N GLY A 16 11.94 6.05 -2.97
CA GLY A 16 10.53 5.74 -2.72
C GLY A 16 10.28 4.24 -2.58
N HIS A 17 9.07 3.84 -2.17
CA HIS A 17 8.73 2.44 -1.92
C HIS A 17 9.04 1.51 -3.11
N ASN A 18 8.79 1.93 -4.35
CA ASN A 18 9.11 1.13 -5.54
C ASN A 18 10.63 0.98 -5.74
N GLY A 19 11.38 2.08 -5.60
CA GLY A 19 12.84 2.06 -5.70
C GLY A 19 13.47 1.19 -4.63
N LEU A 20 12.99 1.27 -3.40
CA LEU A 20 13.48 0.44 -2.28
C LEU A 20 13.18 -1.04 -2.48
N VAL A 21 11.99 -1.40 -2.97
CA VAL A 21 11.63 -2.79 -3.29
C VAL A 21 12.53 -3.31 -4.41
N CYS A 22 12.72 -2.54 -5.48
CA CYS A 22 13.62 -2.90 -6.58
C CYS A 22 15.06 -3.11 -6.07
N ALA A 23 15.56 -2.18 -5.24
CA ALA A 23 16.88 -2.29 -4.64
C ALA A 23 17.04 -3.56 -3.81
N ALA A 24 16.03 -3.89 -2.99
CA ALA A 24 16.05 -5.06 -2.14
C ALA A 24 16.09 -6.37 -2.95
N TYR A 25 15.30 -6.48 -4.01
CA TYR A 25 15.34 -7.66 -4.87
C TYR A 25 16.68 -7.80 -5.62
N LEU A 26 17.22 -6.71 -6.15
CA LEU A 26 18.53 -6.74 -6.82
C LEU A 26 19.65 -7.12 -5.85
N ALA A 27 19.64 -6.55 -4.64
CA ALA A 27 20.60 -6.88 -3.61
C ALA A 27 20.48 -8.35 -3.14
N ALA A 28 19.25 -8.84 -2.98
CA ALA A 28 19.01 -10.26 -2.69
C ALA A 28 19.51 -11.18 -3.81
N GLY A 29 19.54 -10.70 -5.06
CA GLY A 29 20.15 -11.36 -6.22
C GLY A 29 21.68 -11.28 -6.27
N GLY A 30 22.32 -10.68 -5.25
CA GLY A 30 23.79 -10.61 -5.13
C GLY A 30 24.41 -9.37 -5.78
N LEU A 31 23.63 -8.42 -6.29
CA LEU A 31 24.14 -7.21 -6.90
C LEU A 31 24.51 -6.14 -5.86
N LYS A 32 25.55 -5.38 -6.13
CA LYS A 32 25.88 -4.15 -5.39
C LYS A 32 24.96 -3.02 -5.84
N VAL A 33 24.00 -2.64 -5.02
CA VAL A 33 23.01 -1.65 -5.36
C VAL A 33 23.25 -0.35 -4.62
N THR A 34 23.21 0.76 -5.34
CA THR A 34 23.23 2.10 -4.77
C THR A 34 21.89 2.78 -5.03
N VAL A 35 21.29 3.36 -3.99
CA VAL A 35 20.07 4.16 -4.10
C VAL A 35 20.42 5.62 -3.85
N LEU A 36 20.06 6.49 -4.78
CA LEU A 36 20.18 7.93 -4.63
C LEU A 36 18.82 8.53 -4.30
N GLU A 37 18.71 9.17 -3.13
CA GLU A 37 17.51 9.89 -2.71
C GLU A 37 17.85 11.38 -2.50
N ARG A 38 17.03 12.25 -3.05
CA ARG A 38 17.22 13.70 -2.94
C ARG A 38 16.90 14.22 -1.53
N ARG A 39 15.96 13.60 -0.85
CA ARG A 39 15.55 13.95 0.51
C ARG A 39 16.48 13.29 1.53
N HIS A 40 16.50 13.80 2.74
CA HIS A 40 17.19 13.19 3.87
C HIS A 40 16.47 11.95 4.44
N LEU A 41 15.27 11.64 3.93
CA LEU A 41 14.44 10.50 4.32
C LEU A 41 14.11 9.67 3.08
N VAL A 42 14.15 8.35 3.22
CA VAL A 42 13.63 7.40 2.23
C VAL A 42 12.17 7.06 2.51
N GLY A 43 11.48 6.50 1.51
CA GLY A 43 10.09 6.07 1.63
C GLY A 43 9.15 6.71 0.61
N GLY A 44 9.50 7.87 0.06
CA GLY A 44 8.68 8.57 -0.93
C GLY A 44 7.28 8.87 -0.39
N ALA A 45 6.23 8.43 -1.08
CA ALA A 45 4.84 8.62 -0.63
C ALA A 45 4.47 7.80 0.63
N ALA A 46 5.28 6.80 0.98
CA ALA A 46 5.05 5.97 2.17
C ALA A 46 5.73 6.53 3.44
N VAL A 47 6.38 7.68 3.34
CA VAL A 47 7.09 8.28 4.47
C VAL A 47 6.13 8.74 5.57
N THR A 48 6.57 8.59 6.82
CA THR A 48 5.92 9.18 7.99
C THR A 48 6.74 10.37 8.45
N GLU A 49 6.11 11.53 8.53
CA GLU A 49 6.75 12.77 8.94
C GLU A 49 6.08 13.38 10.18
N GLU A 50 6.85 14.17 10.91
CA GLU A 50 6.32 14.96 11.99
C GLU A 50 5.79 16.29 11.42
N PHE A 51 4.48 16.49 11.51
CA PHE A 51 3.82 17.70 11.02
C PHE A 51 3.58 18.73 12.13
N HIS A 52 3.68 18.31 13.39
CA HIS A 52 3.63 19.14 14.58
C HIS A 52 4.49 18.46 15.67
N PRO A 53 5.18 19.20 16.54
CA PRO A 53 6.00 18.63 17.62
C PRO A 53 5.26 17.53 18.40
N GLY A 54 5.81 16.31 18.39
CA GLY A 54 5.22 15.12 18.99
C GLY A 54 4.15 14.41 18.18
N PHE A 55 3.72 14.94 17.02
CA PHE A 55 2.70 14.34 16.19
C PHE A 55 3.24 13.93 14.81
N ARG A 56 3.17 12.64 14.55
CA ARG A 56 3.65 12.05 13.30
C ARG A 56 2.52 11.39 12.52
N ASN A 57 2.52 11.53 11.21
CA ASN A 57 1.54 10.91 10.34
C ASN A 57 2.18 10.48 9.02
N SER A 58 1.56 9.50 8.36
CA SER A 58 1.90 9.18 6.98
C SER A 58 1.49 10.32 6.06
N VAL A 59 2.41 10.77 5.20
CA VAL A 59 2.18 11.89 4.29
C VAL A 59 1.11 11.55 3.24
N ALA A 60 1.15 10.34 2.68
CA ALA A 60 0.23 9.95 1.61
C ALA A 60 -0.23 8.49 1.65
N ALA A 61 0.35 7.65 2.51
CA ALA A 61 0.06 6.22 2.54
C ALA A 61 -0.54 5.78 3.88
N TYR A 62 -1.63 6.42 4.28
CA TYR A 62 -2.33 6.14 5.54
C TYR A 62 -3.08 4.79 5.54
N THR A 63 -3.22 4.16 4.38
CA THR A 63 -3.83 2.84 4.22
C THR A 63 -2.92 1.92 3.41
N VAL A 64 -2.65 0.73 3.93
CA VAL A 64 -1.90 -0.31 3.23
C VAL A 64 -2.87 -1.14 2.39
N SER A 65 -3.12 -0.73 1.15
CA SER A 65 -4.06 -1.41 0.25
C SER A 65 -3.39 -2.02 -0.99
N LEU A 66 -2.27 -1.47 -1.43
CA LEU A 66 -1.61 -1.84 -2.68
C LEU A 66 -0.27 -2.58 -2.50
N LEU A 67 0.21 -2.71 -1.26
CA LEU A 67 1.43 -3.47 -1.00
C LEU A 67 1.16 -4.96 -1.27
N ASN A 68 1.82 -5.50 -2.29
CA ASN A 68 1.59 -6.86 -2.70
C ASN A 68 2.06 -7.86 -1.62
N PRO A 69 1.23 -8.84 -1.23
CA PRO A 69 1.59 -9.85 -0.24
C PRO A 69 2.86 -10.65 -0.60
N LYS A 70 3.16 -10.80 -1.90
CA LYS A 70 4.40 -11.43 -2.35
C LYS A 70 5.62 -10.65 -1.86
N ILE A 71 5.62 -9.32 -1.98
CA ILE A 71 6.72 -8.45 -1.53
C ILE A 71 6.91 -8.59 -0.01
N MET A 72 5.81 -8.61 0.75
CA MET A 72 5.87 -8.77 2.21
C MET A 72 6.52 -10.08 2.62
N ARG A 73 6.22 -11.16 1.91
CA ARG A 73 6.81 -12.49 2.17
C ARG A 73 8.26 -12.57 1.73
N ASP A 74 8.54 -12.22 0.48
CA ASP A 74 9.86 -12.39 -0.13
C ASP A 74 10.93 -11.55 0.59
N LEU A 75 10.57 -10.35 1.02
CA LEU A 75 11.45 -9.44 1.74
C LEU A 75 11.32 -9.57 3.27
N GLU A 76 10.51 -10.52 3.76
CA GLU A 76 10.30 -10.80 5.20
C GLU A 76 10.01 -9.53 6.03
N LEU A 77 9.18 -8.62 5.50
CA LEU A 77 9.02 -7.27 6.07
C LEU A 77 8.57 -7.27 7.54
N SER A 78 7.88 -8.31 8.00
CA SER A 78 7.51 -8.49 9.41
C SER A 78 8.73 -8.62 10.34
N ARG A 79 9.84 -9.22 9.87
CA ARG A 79 11.11 -9.29 10.64
C ARG A 79 11.75 -7.92 10.85
N TYR A 80 11.44 -6.99 9.95
CA TYR A 80 11.92 -5.60 10.01
C TYR A 80 10.91 -4.66 10.65
N GLY A 81 9.88 -5.20 11.32
CA GLY A 81 8.94 -4.42 12.12
C GLY A 81 7.67 -3.97 11.40
N LEU A 82 7.43 -4.39 10.15
CA LEU A 82 6.15 -4.10 9.50
C LEU A 82 5.03 -4.81 10.25
N ARG A 83 4.11 -4.02 10.79
CA ARG A 83 2.87 -4.50 11.42
C ARG A 83 1.69 -3.80 10.78
N ILE A 84 0.83 -4.57 10.14
CA ILE A 84 -0.42 -4.06 9.58
C ILE A 84 -1.51 -4.25 10.64
N VAL A 85 -2.20 -3.16 10.96
CA VAL A 85 -3.31 -3.15 11.92
C VAL A 85 -4.60 -3.00 11.15
N GLU A 86 -5.49 -3.98 11.28
CA GLU A 86 -6.81 -3.92 10.68
C GLU A 86 -7.70 -2.93 11.44
N ARG A 87 -8.41 -2.12 10.69
CA ARG A 87 -9.40 -1.20 11.22
C ARG A 87 -10.78 -1.85 11.24
N ARG A 88 -11.54 -1.64 12.30
CA ARG A 88 -12.92 -2.10 12.40
C ARG A 88 -13.85 -1.41 11.40
N LEU A 89 -13.55 -0.15 11.08
CA LEU A 89 -14.28 0.67 10.13
C LEU A 89 -13.33 1.18 9.05
N ASP A 90 -13.73 1.03 7.80
CA ASP A 90 -12.99 1.51 6.65
C ASP A 90 -13.28 2.98 6.40
N ASN A 91 -14.56 3.36 6.47
CA ASN A 91 -15.02 4.71 6.21
C ASN A 91 -16.14 5.11 7.16
N PHE A 92 -16.19 6.41 7.46
CA PHE A 92 -17.27 7.10 8.13
C PHE A 92 -17.72 8.26 7.24
N LEU A 93 -19.00 8.24 6.82
CA LEU A 93 -19.57 9.20 5.89
C LEU A 93 -20.73 9.91 6.57
N PRO A 94 -20.54 11.12 7.11
CA PRO A 94 -21.62 11.94 7.64
C PRO A 94 -22.44 12.53 6.49
N THR A 95 -23.74 12.69 6.71
CA THR A 95 -24.67 13.37 5.79
C THR A 95 -25.18 14.69 6.36
N ALA A 96 -25.62 15.60 5.51
CA ALA A 96 -26.04 16.94 5.93
C ALA A 96 -27.27 16.94 6.85
N ASP A 97 -28.07 15.88 6.84
CA ASP A 97 -29.26 15.70 7.68
C ASP A 97 -28.94 15.08 9.07
N GLY A 98 -27.67 15.01 9.43
CA GLY A 98 -27.20 14.48 10.72
C GLY A 98 -27.13 12.95 10.79
N ARG A 99 -27.51 12.24 9.75
CA ARG A 99 -27.28 10.80 9.65
C ARG A 99 -25.82 10.52 9.28
N TYR A 100 -25.42 9.27 9.35
CA TYR A 100 -24.09 8.82 8.92
C TYR A 100 -24.14 7.39 8.39
N LEU A 101 -23.18 7.04 7.57
CA LEU A 101 -22.94 5.71 7.07
C LEU A 101 -21.55 5.22 7.50
N ARG A 102 -21.48 4.10 8.19
CA ARG A 102 -20.24 3.43 8.55
C ARG A 102 -20.02 2.27 7.58
N LEU A 103 -18.84 2.20 7.01
CA LEU A 103 -18.42 1.09 6.16
C LEU A 103 -17.35 0.28 6.87
N GLY A 104 -17.47 -1.03 6.84
CA GLY A 104 -16.56 -2.00 7.45
C GLY A 104 -17.13 -3.40 7.28
N ALA A 105 -16.29 -4.42 7.44
CA ALA A 105 -16.65 -5.80 7.11
C ALA A 105 -17.99 -6.26 7.76
N GLU A 106 -18.18 -5.95 9.02
CA GLU A 106 -19.32 -6.45 9.80
C GLU A 106 -20.56 -5.54 9.78
N VAL A 107 -20.36 -4.24 9.52
CA VAL A 107 -21.43 -3.24 9.71
C VAL A 107 -22.07 -2.73 8.43
N THR A 108 -21.41 -2.85 7.29
CA THR A 108 -21.85 -2.18 6.04
C THR A 108 -23.28 -2.59 5.65
N GLY A 109 -23.65 -3.86 5.77
CA GLY A 109 -24.98 -4.32 5.39
C GLY A 109 -26.09 -3.65 6.21
N SER A 110 -25.97 -3.62 7.52
CA SER A 110 -26.93 -2.99 8.43
C SER A 110 -26.95 -1.47 8.28
N GLU A 111 -25.82 -0.85 8.04
CA GLU A 111 -25.71 0.60 7.81
C GLU A 111 -26.38 1.01 6.49
N VAL A 112 -26.12 0.29 5.40
CA VAL A 112 -26.79 0.53 4.11
C VAL A 112 -28.30 0.33 4.22
N ALA A 113 -28.76 -0.65 5.00
CA ALA A 113 -30.19 -0.90 5.20
C ALA A 113 -30.95 0.28 5.82
N LYS A 114 -30.28 1.16 6.59
CA LYS A 114 -30.87 2.40 7.14
C LYS A 114 -31.26 3.39 6.04
N PHE A 115 -30.61 3.34 4.90
CA PHE A 115 -30.83 4.21 3.75
C PHE A 115 -31.66 3.52 2.66
N SER A 116 -31.34 2.24 2.37
CA SER A 116 -32.02 1.47 1.33
C SER A 116 -31.95 -0.03 1.63
N ARG A 117 -33.08 -0.63 1.97
CA ARG A 117 -33.20 -2.09 2.15
C ARG A 117 -32.92 -2.84 0.84
N ARG A 118 -33.33 -2.27 -0.30
CA ARG A 118 -33.08 -2.83 -1.63
C ARG A 118 -31.58 -2.91 -1.92
N ASP A 119 -30.82 -1.89 -1.60
CA ASP A 119 -29.38 -1.88 -1.88
C ASP A 119 -28.64 -2.79 -0.89
N ALA A 120 -29.06 -2.81 0.36
CA ALA A 120 -28.52 -3.75 1.35
C ALA A 120 -28.67 -5.21 0.90
N SER A 121 -29.82 -5.60 0.32
CA SER A 121 -30.02 -6.96 -0.19
C SER A 121 -29.17 -7.33 -1.42
N ARG A 122 -28.64 -6.34 -2.13
CA ARG A 122 -27.79 -6.52 -3.33
C ARG A 122 -26.30 -6.34 -3.04
N LEU A 123 -25.96 -5.85 -1.86
CA LEU A 123 -24.59 -5.47 -1.51
C LEU A 123 -23.62 -6.64 -1.65
N GLU A 124 -24.01 -7.83 -1.21
CA GLU A 124 -23.14 -9.01 -1.28
C GLU A 124 -22.85 -9.43 -2.72
N ALA A 125 -23.86 -9.50 -3.57
CA ALA A 125 -23.67 -9.80 -4.99
C ALA A 125 -22.79 -8.76 -5.69
N TYR A 126 -22.94 -7.49 -5.33
CA TYR A 126 -22.08 -6.40 -5.83
C TYR A 126 -20.62 -6.58 -5.39
N ARG A 127 -20.38 -6.86 -4.11
CA ARG A 127 -19.03 -7.12 -3.58
C ARG A 127 -18.36 -8.32 -4.26
N GLN A 128 -19.08 -9.41 -4.42
CA GLN A 128 -18.56 -10.60 -5.10
C GLN A 128 -18.17 -10.30 -6.56
N ARG A 129 -18.96 -9.47 -7.24
CA ARG A 129 -18.62 -9.05 -8.61
C ARG A 129 -17.35 -8.21 -8.65
N LEU A 130 -17.20 -7.24 -7.73
CA LEU A 130 -16.00 -6.42 -7.63
C LEU A 130 -14.77 -7.26 -7.28
N ASN A 131 -14.90 -8.20 -6.34
CA ASN A 131 -13.79 -9.06 -5.95
C ASN A 131 -13.29 -9.91 -7.12
N ARG A 132 -14.20 -10.50 -7.91
CA ARG A 132 -13.80 -11.25 -9.12
C ARG A 132 -13.00 -10.40 -10.11
N ILE A 133 -13.41 -9.15 -10.31
CA ILE A 133 -12.67 -8.21 -11.17
C ILE A 133 -11.31 -7.89 -10.56
N ALA A 134 -11.28 -7.59 -9.27
CA ALA A 134 -10.05 -7.28 -8.55
C ALA A 134 -9.05 -8.44 -8.58
N ASP A 135 -9.51 -9.69 -8.48
CA ASP A 135 -8.65 -10.87 -8.51
C ASP A 135 -7.97 -11.04 -9.88
N VAL A 136 -8.70 -10.80 -10.96
CA VAL A 136 -8.11 -10.78 -12.31
C VAL A 136 -7.06 -9.67 -12.43
N LEU A 137 -7.38 -8.46 -12.00
CA LEU A 137 -6.45 -7.33 -12.06
C LEU A 137 -5.20 -7.56 -11.21
N ARG A 138 -5.34 -8.14 -10.01
CA ARG A 138 -4.18 -8.46 -9.16
C ARG A 138 -3.22 -9.44 -9.83
N ALA A 139 -3.73 -10.45 -10.52
CA ALA A 139 -2.90 -11.37 -11.28
C ALA A 139 -2.13 -10.66 -12.40
N LEU A 140 -2.77 -9.73 -13.09
CA LEU A 140 -2.15 -8.95 -14.17
C LEU A 140 -1.11 -7.95 -13.68
N MET A 141 -1.25 -7.40 -12.48
CA MET A 141 -0.33 -6.38 -11.92
C MET A 141 1.11 -6.88 -11.75
N LEU A 142 1.34 -8.19 -11.67
CA LEU A 142 2.68 -8.77 -11.57
C LEU A 142 3.25 -9.24 -12.91
N LEU A 143 2.48 -9.14 -13.99
CA LEU A 143 2.96 -9.47 -15.31
C LEU A 143 3.81 -8.32 -15.86
N SER A 144 4.95 -8.68 -16.42
CA SER A 144 5.75 -7.72 -17.19
C SER A 144 4.99 -7.31 -18.46
N LEU A 145 5.09 -6.04 -18.83
CA LEU A 145 4.56 -5.52 -20.12
C LEU A 145 5.13 -6.24 -21.34
N ILE A 146 6.22 -6.98 -21.20
CA ILE A 146 6.82 -7.80 -22.26
C ILE A 146 5.98 -9.06 -22.55
N HIS A 147 5.06 -9.42 -21.67
CA HIS A 147 4.22 -10.60 -21.79
C HIS A 147 2.75 -10.26 -22.14
N ILE A 148 2.47 -9.01 -22.50
CA ILE A 148 1.15 -8.55 -22.98
C ILE A 148 1.22 -8.33 -24.48
#